data_2231598cc63099000ae95a3e723a1857
#
_entry.id   2231598cc63099000ae95a3e723a1857
#
_cell.length_a   1.000
_cell.length_b   1.000
_cell.length_c   1.000
_cell.angle_alpha   90.00
_cell.angle_beta   90.00
_cell.angle_gamma   90.00
#
_symmetry.space_group_name_H-M   'P 1'
#
loop_
_entity.id
_entity.type
_entity.pdbx_description
1 polymer ?
#
loop_
_entity_poly.entity_id
_entity_poly.type
_entity_poly.pdbx_seq_one_letter_code
_entity_poly.pdbx_strand_id
1 'polypeptide(L)'
;MHKYFSKNEYKDGSIISQVIVDLYNSGKCENVLFVRTPTTGNWLDKIFIDAPNITRIIYDTHKIPRFSFHKSSIIIEHHILEDVLRSKNKTFDLICLDSFHEYSYSQRDLSGMSSYLTERGVMVCHDCFPSSKSMDAPIYKPLGWNGETYIAFIEFAYHNPELFYGLLKIDTGIGIISKLQINGLHNHFNKDKQKDLLLCRENGGDPYKYFCENSKDIMNVIGFY
;
A
#
# COMPACT_ATOMS: atom_id res chain seq x y z
N MET A 1 8.83 -11.34 20.38
CA MET A 1 9.14 -10.01 19.81
C MET A 1 9.43 -10.24 18.34
N HIS A 2 8.52 -9.84 17.46
CA HIS A 2 8.63 -10.16 16.04
C HIS A 2 9.67 -9.26 15.38
N LYS A 3 10.64 -9.87 14.69
CA LYS A 3 11.79 -9.24 14.03
C LYS A 3 11.45 -8.41 12.76
N TYR A 4 10.17 -8.17 12.47
CA TYR A 4 9.73 -7.62 11.18
C TYR A 4 10.25 -6.21 10.87
N PHE A 5 10.77 -5.51 11.85
CA PHE A 5 11.20 -4.11 11.69
C PHE A 5 12.57 -3.85 12.34
N SER A 6 13.47 -4.84 12.36
CA SER A 6 14.83 -4.62 12.90
C SER A 6 15.75 -3.97 11.86
N LYS A 7 16.51 -3.00 12.31
CA LYS A 7 17.36 -2.05 11.57
C LYS A 7 18.39 -2.62 10.57
N ASN A 8 18.71 -3.89 10.61
CA ASN A 8 20.04 -4.33 10.13
C ASN A 8 20.03 -5.16 8.83
N GLU A 9 18.89 -5.38 8.17
CA GLU A 9 18.81 -6.40 7.11
C GLU A 9 18.34 -5.86 5.74
N TYR A 10 17.95 -4.60 5.64
CA TYR A 10 17.37 -4.07 4.41
C TYR A 10 18.39 -3.22 3.64
N LYS A 11 18.83 -3.70 2.49
CA LYS A 11 19.66 -2.96 1.52
C LYS A 11 18.78 -2.42 0.39
N ASP A 12 19.17 -1.25 -0.15
CA ASP A 12 18.44 -0.53 -1.20
C ASP A 12 17.84 -1.38 -2.32
N GLY A 13 16.64 -1.02 -2.76
CA GLY A 13 15.93 -1.60 -3.91
C GLY A 13 15.22 -2.93 -3.68
N SER A 14 15.40 -3.56 -2.51
CA SER A 14 14.76 -4.84 -2.16
C SER A 14 13.93 -4.77 -0.88
N ILE A 15 13.76 -3.59 -0.30
CA ILE A 15 13.26 -3.46 1.07
C ILE A 15 11.81 -3.88 1.18
N ILE A 16 10.94 -3.40 0.31
CA ILE A 16 9.53 -3.81 0.33
C ILE A 16 9.39 -5.30 0.05
N SER A 17 10.18 -5.84 -0.89
CA SER A 17 10.23 -7.27 -1.17
C SER A 17 10.62 -8.06 0.07
N GLN A 18 11.61 -7.59 0.84
CA GLN A 18 12.04 -8.25 2.06
C GLN A 18 10.99 -8.16 3.16
N VAL A 19 10.35 -7.01 3.36
CA VAL A 19 9.22 -6.86 4.31
C VAL A 19 8.13 -7.88 3.99
N ILE A 20 7.77 -8.04 2.73
CA ILE A 20 6.75 -8.99 2.29
C ILE A 20 7.21 -10.43 2.50
N VAL A 21 8.46 -10.76 2.17
CA VAL A 21 9.03 -12.09 2.40
C VAL A 21 9.06 -12.42 3.89
N ASP A 22 9.44 -11.50 4.73
CA ASP A 22 9.49 -11.70 6.18
C ASP A 22 8.08 -11.89 6.78
N LEU A 23 7.10 -11.11 6.31
CA LEU A 23 5.70 -11.28 6.69
C LEU A 23 5.18 -12.66 6.26
N TYR A 24 5.48 -13.09 5.03
CA TYR A 24 5.10 -14.41 4.52
C TYR A 24 5.76 -15.55 5.28
N ASN A 25 7.08 -15.50 5.47
CA ASN A 25 7.86 -16.54 6.15
C ASN A 25 7.59 -16.63 7.67
N SER A 26 6.85 -15.67 8.22
CA SER A 26 6.42 -15.75 9.62
C SER A 26 5.52 -16.96 9.92
N GLY A 27 5.19 -17.75 8.89
CA GLY A 27 4.34 -18.92 8.98
C GLY A 27 2.87 -18.60 9.25
N LYS A 28 2.48 -17.33 9.05
CA LYS A 28 1.13 -16.83 9.31
C LYS A 28 0.34 -16.51 8.05
N CYS A 29 0.99 -16.53 6.88
CA CYS A 29 0.36 -16.20 5.61
C CYS A 29 0.14 -17.47 4.78
N GLU A 30 -1.10 -17.92 4.69
CA GLU A 30 -1.49 -19.04 3.82
C GLU A 30 -1.98 -18.53 2.48
N ASN A 31 -2.73 -17.44 2.47
CA ASN A 31 -3.28 -16.84 1.26
C ASN A 31 -2.73 -15.43 1.05
N VAL A 32 -2.15 -15.19 -0.10
CA VAL A 32 -1.54 -13.90 -0.47
C VAL A 32 -2.24 -13.33 -1.70
N LEU A 33 -2.55 -12.04 -1.66
CA LEU A 33 -3.07 -11.29 -2.79
C LEU A 33 -2.07 -10.21 -3.21
N PHE A 34 -1.69 -10.21 -4.49
CA PHE A 34 -0.96 -9.12 -5.12
C PHE A 34 -1.88 -8.38 -6.09
N VAL A 35 -2.01 -7.07 -5.91
CA VAL A 35 -2.78 -6.18 -6.78
C VAL A 35 -1.86 -5.09 -7.29
N ARG A 36 -1.78 -4.93 -8.60
CA ARG A 36 -0.94 -3.95 -9.26
C ARG A 36 -1.51 -3.51 -10.61
N THR A 37 -0.90 -2.53 -11.22
CA THR A 37 -1.17 -2.14 -12.61
C THR A 37 -0.12 -2.72 -13.58
N PRO A 38 -0.29 -2.56 -14.90
CA PRO A 38 0.72 -2.97 -15.88
C PRO A 38 2.08 -2.28 -15.71
N THR A 39 2.13 -1.12 -15.09
CA THR A 39 3.35 -0.29 -14.96
C THR A 39 3.86 -0.15 -13.55
N THR A 40 3.02 -0.39 -12.55
CA THR A 40 3.40 -0.38 -11.14
C THR A 40 3.56 -1.82 -10.63
N GLY A 41 4.29 -2.02 -9.55
CA GLY A 41 4.36 -3.30 -8.86
C GLY A 41 4.98 -4.47 -9.63
N ASN A 42 5.72 -4.23 -10.71
CA ASN A 42 6.38 -5.31 -11.46
C ASN A 42 7.31 -6.18 -10.59
N TRP A 43 7.81 -5.63 -9.50
CA TRP A 43 8.63 -6.31 -8.53
C TRP A 43 7.84 -7.40 -7.77
N LEU A 44 6.52 -7.24 -7.59
CA LEU A 44 5.65 -8.25 -6.98
C LEU A 44 5.64 -9.58 -7.74
N ASP A 45 5.78 -9.54 -9.06
CA ASP A 45 5.80 -10.75 -9.88
C ASP A 45 7.08 -11.59 -9.68
N LYS A 46 8.13 -10.96 -9.17
CA LYS A 46 9.42 -11.60 -8.89
C LYS A 46 9.49 -12.24 -7.52
N ILE A 47 8.53 -11.88 -6.64
CA ILE A 47 8.43 -12.45 -5.30
C ILE A 47 7.63 -13.75 -5.39
N PHE A 48 8.12 -14.81 -4.80
CA PHE A 48 7.41 -16.10 -4.68
C PHE A 48 6.83 -16.63 -6.01
N ILE A 49 7.63 -16.61 -7.08
CA ILE A 49 7.20 -17.01 -8.44
C ILE A 49 6.41 -18.32 -8.43
N ASP A 50 6.82 -19.29 -7.64
CA ASP A 50 6.28 -20.64 -7.59
C ASP A 50 5.36 -20.93 -6.38
N ALA A 51 5.03 -19.95 -5.56
CA ALA A 51 4.20 -20.20 -4.39
C ALA A 51 2.73 -20.44 -4.79
N PRO A 52 2.12 -21.56 -4.39
CA PRO A 52 0.82 -22.01 -4.93
C PRO A 52 -0.37 -21.21 -4.41
N ASN A 53 -0.21 -20.51 -3.30
CA ASN A 53 -1.28 -19.80 -2.60
C ASN A 53 -1.30 -18.28 -2.89
N ILE A 54 -0.61 -17.85 -3.95
CA ILE A 54 -0.60 -16.44 -4.35
C ILE A 54 -1.62 -16.19 -5.46
N THR A 55 -2.52 -15.24 -5.22
CA THR A 55 -3.39 -14.66 -6.23
C THR A 55 -2.78 -13.36 -6.75
N ARG A 56 -2.60 -13.24 -8.07
CA ARG A 56 -2.04 -12.06 -8.73
C ARG A 56 -3.11 -11.42 -9.60
N ILE A 57 -3.42 -10.17 -9.33
CA ILE A 57 -4.37 -9.38 -10.11
C ILE A 57 -3.65 -8.18 -10.69
N ILE A 58 -3.82 -7.99 -11.99
CA ILE A 58 -3.34 -6.81 -12.71
C ILE A 58 -4.56 -6.13 -13.29
N TYR A 59 -4.82 -4.90 -12.88
CA TYR A 59 -5.91 -4.13 -13.45
C TYR A 59 -5.41 -3.08 -14.45
N ASP A 60 -6.11 -3.00 -15.57
CA ASP A 60 -5.82 -2.04 -16.62
C ASP A 60 -6.56 -0.72 -16.33
N THR A 61 -5.83 0.38 -16.37
CA THR A 61 -6.40 1.73 -16.21
C THR A 61 -6.70 2.39 -17.55
N HIS A 62 -6.31 1.74 -18.67
CA HIS A 62 -6.34 2.31 -20.03
C HIS A 62 -5.57 3.63 -20.21
N LYS A 63 -4.84 4.09 -19.18
CA LYS A 63 -4.11 5.36 -19.17
C LYS A 63 -2.64 5.22 -19.55
N ILE A 64 -2.12 4.00 -19.56
CA ILE A 64 -0.68 3.72 -19.73
C ILE A 64 -0.46 2.49 -20.62
N PRO A 65 0.69 2.42 -21.34
CA PRO A 65 1.03 1.29 -22.19
C PRO A 65 1.14 -0.04 -21.41
N ARG A 66 0.74 -1.13 -22.05
CA ARG A 66 0.84 -2.49 -21.48
C ARG A 66 2.26 -3.02 -21.57
N PHE A 67 2.74 -3.64 -20.50
CA PHE A 67 3.99 -4.37 -20.43
C PHE A 67 3.74 -5.87 -20.26
N SER A 68 4.82 -6.66 -20.16
CA SER A 68 4.72 -8.10 -19.97
C SER A 68 4.14 -8.47 -18.60
N PHE A 69 3.37 -9.56 -18.55
CA PHE A 69 2.70 -10.04 -17.35
C PHE A 69 3.22 -11.43 -16.93
N HIS A 70 3.10 -11.74 -15.64
CA HIS A 70 3.30 -13.09 -15.17
C HIS A 70 2.19 -14.02 -15.71
N LYS A 71 2.53 -15.23 -16.13
CA LYS A 71 1.57 -16.17 -16.77
C LYS A 71 0.35 -16.51 -15.91
N SER A 72 0.49 -16.47 -14.58
CA SER A 72 -0.61 -16.76 -13.64
C SER A 72 -1.42 -15.52 -13.23
N SER A 73 -1.15 -14.34 -13.81
CA SER A 73 -1.87 -13.13 -13.46
C SER A 73 -3.26 -13.11 -14.07
N ILE A 74 -4.23 -12.65 -13.29
CA ILE A 74 -5.60 -12.34 -13.76
C ILE A 74 -5.58 -10.88 -14.21
N ILE A 75 -5.86 -10.63 -15.48
CA ILE A 75 -5.90 -9.26 -16.03
C ILE A 75 -7.36 -8.83 -16.10
N ILE A 76 -7.69 -7.72 -15.50
CA ILE A 76 -9.06 -7.19 -15.40
C ILE A 76 -9.09 -5.68 -15.62
N GLU A 77 -10.26 -5.14 -15.83
CA GLU A 77 -10.53 -3.72 -15.71
C GLU A 77 -10.71 -3.35 -14.23
N HIS A 78 -10.27 -2.16 -13.84
CA HIS A 78 -10.25 -1.77 -12.41
C HIS A 78 -11.65 -1.84 -11.77
N HIS A 79 -12.70 -1.45 -12.49
CA HIS A 79 -14.05 -1.40 -11.94
C HIS A 79 -14.64 -2.76 -11.56
N ILE A 80 -14.09 -3.88 -12.09
CA ILE A 80 -14.55 -5.23 -11.76
C ILE A 80 -13.67 -5.94 -10.72
N LEU A 81 -12.66 -5.24 -10.16
CA LEU A 81 -11.72 -5.83 -9.20
C LEU A 81 -12.44 -6.48 -8.00
N GLU A 82 -13.39 -5.74 -7.41
CA GLU A 82 -14.15 -6.25 -6.26
C GLU A 82 -15.04 -7.45 -6.64
N ASP A 83 -15.67 -7.44 -7.80
CA ASP A 83 -16.52 -8.55 -8.28
C ASP A 83 -15.70 -9.81 -8.50
N VAL A 84 -14.49 -9.67 -9.06
CA VAL A 84 -13.56 -10.79 -9.23
C VAL A 84 -13.16 -11.36 -7.86
N LEU A 85 -12.83 -10.55 -6.87
CA LEU A 85 -12.49 -11.03 -5.54
C LEU A 85 -13.66 -11.66 -4.82
N ARG A 86 -14.84 -11.05 -4.91
CA ARG A 86 -16.08 -11.60 -4.35
C ARG A 86 -16.40 -12.99 -4.94
N SER A 87 -16.19 -13.17 -6.25
CA SER A 87 -16.39 -14.47 -6.91
C SER A 87 -15.42 -15.54 -6.43
N LYS A 88 -14.22 -15.18 -5.91
CA LYS A 88 -13.26 -16.12 -5.35
C LYS A 88 -13.66 -16.64 -3.97
N ASN A 89 -14.53 -15.91 -3.26
CA ASN A 89 -14.96 -16.21 -1.88
C ASN A 89 -13.76 -16.54 -0.96
N LYS A 90 -12.71 -15.73 -1.05
CA LYS A 90 -11.46 -15.91 -0.32
C LYS A 90 -11.12 -14.69 0.51
N THR A 91 -10.54 -14.91 1.67
CA THR A 91 -9.83 -13.91 2.45
C THR A 91 -8.33 -14.15 2.38
N PHE A 92 -7.56 -13.12 2.67
CA PHE A 92 -6.11 -13.13 2.53
C PHE A 92 -5.42 -12.72 3.85
N ASP A 93 -4.33 -13.40 4.15
CA ASP A 93 -3.50 -13.09 5.32
C ASP A 93 -2.50 -11.99 5.00
N LEU A 94 -2.13 -11.85 3.72
CA LEU A 94 -1.28 -10.79 3.23
C LEU A 94 -1.84 -10.23 1.93
N ILE A 95 -2.08 -8.92 1.91
CA ILE A 95 -2.48 -8.18 0.71
C ILE A 95 -1.37 -7.17 0.39
N CYS A 96 -0.84 -7.20 -0.81
CA CYS A 96 0.16 -6.26 -1.29
C CYS A 96 -0.43 -5.44 -2.43
N LEU A 97 -0.48 -4.12 -2.22
CA LEU A 97 -1.02 -3.15 -3.16
C LEU A 97 0.12 -2.30 -3.74
N ASP A 98 0.18 -2.26 -5.06
CA ASP A 98 0.92 -1.25 -5.79
C ASP A 98 -0.03 -0.66 -6.84
N SER A 99 -0.94 0.17 -6.34
CA SER A 99 -2.06 0.75 -7.07
C SER A 99 -1.61 1.69 -8.18
N PHE A 100 -2.54 2.11 -9.03
CA PHE A 100 -2.32 3.28 -9.85
C PHE A 100 -2.40 4.52 -8.95
N HIS A 101 -1.33 5.30 -8.85
CA HIS A 101 -1.11 6.26 -7.77
C HIS A 101 -1.98 7.54 -7.84
N GLU A 102 -2.97 7.60 -8.71
CA GLU A 102 -4.04 8.60 -8.59
C GLU A 102 -4.89 8.30 -7.35
N TYR A 103 -5.24 9.34 -6.62
CA TYR A 103 -5.99 9.26 -5.36
C TYR A 103 -7.20 8.32 -5.41
N SER A 104 -8.05 8.46 -6.44
CA SER A 104 -9.29 7.68 -6.57
C SER A 104 -9.05 6.18 -6.72
N TYR A 105 -7.98 5.77 -7.40
CA TYR A 105 -7.61 4.36 -7.52
C TYR A 105 -7.05 3.83 -6.20
N SER A 106 -6.12 4.55 -5.58
CA SER A 106 -5.51 4.14 -4.31
C SER A 106 -6.56 4.06 -3.19
N GLN A 107 -7.46 5.04 -3.11
CA GLN A 107 -8.54 5.07 -2.12
C GLN A 107 -9.50 3.89 -2.30
N ARG A 108 -9.90 3.60 -3.54
CA ARG A 108 -10.77 2.48 -3.86
C ARG A 108 -10.10 1.13 -3.57
N ASP A 109 -8.83 0.97 -3.94
CA ASP A 109 -8.09 -0.27 -3.69
C ASP A 109 -7.93 -0.53 -2.19
N LEU A 110 -7.56 0.48 -1.41
CA LEU A 110 -7.46 0.36 0.06
C LEU A 110 -8.80 -0.05 0.67
N SER A 111 -9.88 0.66 0.33
CA SER A 111 -11.21 0.41 0.88
C SER A 111 -11.75 -0.95 0.45
N GLY A 112 -11.65 -1.29 -0.84
CA GLY A 112 -12.13 -2.55 -1.38
C GLY A 112 -11.36 -3.75 -0.83
N MET A 113 -10.02 -3.67 -0.79
CA MET A 113 -9.18 -4.79 -0.39
C MET A 113 -9.22 -5.06 1.12
N SER A 114 -9.44 -4.04 1.95
CA SER A 114 -9.51 -4.21 3.41
C SER A 114 -10.58 -5.21 3.86
N SER A 115 -11.68 -5.31 3.13
CA SER A 115 -12.77 -6.25 3.41
C SER A 115 -12.39 -7.73 3.19
N TYR A 116 -11.34 -7.99 2.40
CA TYR A 116 -10.83 -9.33 2.13
C TYR A 116 -9.68 -9.74 3.05
N LEU A 117 -9.29 -8.86 3.97
CA LEU A 117 -8.24 -9.17 4.94
C LEU A 117 -8.79 -10.08 6.05
N THR A 118 -8.07 -11.16 6.36
CA THR A 118 -8.40 -12.01 7.52
C THR A 118 -8.28 -11.22 8.82
N GLU A 119 -8.82 -11.74 9.93
CA GLU A 119 -8.70 -11.10 11.25
C GLU A 119 -7.25 -10.92 11.71
N ARG A 120 -6.33 -11.72 11.20
CA ARG A 120 -4.88 -11.62 11.49
C ARG A 120 -4.07 -11.09 10.32
N GLY A 121 -4.77 -10.65 9.27
CA GLY A 121 -4.15 -10.24 8.03
C GLY A 121 -3.43 -8.90 8.12
N VAL A 122 -2.48 -8.74 7.22
CA VAL A 122 -1.70 -7.52 7.03
C VAL A 122 -1.84 -7.06 5.58
N MET A 123 -2.09 -5.77 5.39
CA MET A 123 -2.06 -5.14 4.09
C MET A 123 -0.84 -4.22 3.99
N VAL A 124 -0.11 -4.35 2.89
CA VAL A 124 1.07 -3.54 2.57
C VAL A 124 0.75 -2.71 1.33
N CYS A 125 0.92 -1.40 1.42
CA CYS A 125 0.68 -0.46 0.34
C CYS A 125 1.98 0.27 -0.02
N HIS A 126 2.35 0.27 -1.30
CA HIS A 126 3.53 0.98 -1.78
C HIS A 126 3.22 2.46 -2.03
N ASP A 127 4.28 3.28 -2.17
CA ASP A 127 4.22 4.70 -2.52
C ASP A 127 3.46 5.62 -1.52
N CYS A 128 3.49 5.26 -0.24
CA CYS A 128 2.81 6.00 0.81
C CYS A 128 3.63 7.16 1.41
N PHE A 129 4.84 7.42 0.93
CA PHE A 129 5.68 8.54 1.39
C PHE A 129 6.54 9.11 0.25
N PRO A 130 6.01 10.03 -0.56
CA PRO A 130 6.80 10.65 -1.64
C PRO A 130 8.06 11.32 -1.08
N SER A 131 9.21 11.03 -1.66
CA SER A 131 10.49 11.58 -1.20
C SER A 131 10.75 13.00 -1.69
N SER A 132 9.97 13.48 -2.66
CA SER A 132 10.08 14.84 -3.19
C SER A 132 8.73 15.32 -3.75
N LYS A 133 8.56 16.65 -3.83
CA LYS A 133 7.38 17.27 -4.44
C LYS A 133 7.16 16.86 -5.91
N SER A 134 8.22 16.56 -6.64
CA SER A 134 8.09 16.13 -8.03
C SER A 134 7.42 14.76 -8.18
N MET A 135 7.46 13.93 -7.14
CA MET A 135 6.81 12.62 -7.10
C MET A 135 5.34 12.71 -6.67
N ASP A 136 4.97 13.78 -5.97
CA ASP A 136 3.59 14.12 -5.58
C ASP A 136 2.91 14.85 -6.74
N ALA A 137 2.39 14.11 -7.69
CA ALA A 137 1.63 14.67 -8.80
C ALA A 137 0.29 13.95 -8.94
N PRO A 138 -0.84 14.68 -9.04
CA PRO A 138 -2.17 14.08 -9.14
C PRO A 138 -2.40 13.32 -10.47
N ILE A 139 -1.52 13.52 -11.44
CA ILE A 139 -1.60 12.91 -12.78
C ILE A 139 -0.33 12.10 -13.02
N TYR A 140 -0.47 10.95 -13.69
CA TYR A 140 0.63 10.07 -14.05
C TYR A 140 1.83 10.80 -14.65
N LYS A 141 3.01 10.49 -14.12
CA LYS A 141 4.31 10.90 -14.64
C LYS A 141 5.20 9.67 -14.82
N PRO A 142 5.85 9.50 -15.96
CA PRO A 142 6.85 8.45 -16.10
C PRO A 142 8.07 8.75 -15.19
N LEU A 143 8.68 7.70 -14.63
CA LEU A 143 9.86 7.75 -13.78
C LEU A 143 9.68 8.43 -12.41
N GLY A 144 9.41 7.62 -11.39
CA GLY A 144 9.40 8.08 -10.00
C GLY A 144 8.15 8.86 -9.59
N TRP A 145 6.97 8.33 -9.89
CA TRP A 145 5.68 8.92 -9.54
C TRP A 145 5.01 8.13 -8.42
N ASN A 146 4.81 8.76 -7.28
CA ASN A 146 4.05 8.23 -6.14
C ASN A 146 2.58 8.69 -6.16
N GLY A 147 2.30 9.77 -6.91
CA GLY A 147 0.99 10.37 -6.96
C GLY A 147 0.46 10.78 -5.59
N GLU A 148 -0.82 10.56 -5.38
CA GLU A 148 -1.53 10.88 -4.15
C GLU A 148 -1.84 9.64 -3.29
N THR A 149 -1.10 8.53 -3.46
CA THR A 149 -1.31 7.29 -2.69
C THR A 149 -1.21 7.53 -1.17
N TYR A 150 -0.26 8.38 -0.73
CA TYR A 150 -0.11 8.72 0.68
C TYR A 150 -1.35 9.42 1.27
N ILE A 151 -2.03 10.27 0.49
CA ILE A 151 -3.26 10.95 0.92
C ILE A 151 -4.38 9.93 1.06
N ALA A 152 -4.54 9.03 0.10
CA ALA A 152 -5.54 7.96 0.16
C ALA A 152 -5.29 7.03 1.37
N PHE A 153 -4.02 6.73 1.69
CA PHE A 153 -3.65 5.94 2.86
C PHE A 153 -4.01 6.64 4.17
N ILE A 154 -3.76 7.95 4.28
CA ILE A 154 -4.10 8.75 5.46
C ILE A 154 -5.61 8.88 5.62
N GLU A 155 -6.35 9.11 4.53
CA GLU A 155 -7.81 9.15 4.57
C GLU A 155 -8.40 7.81 4.98
N PHE A 156 -7.86 6.72 4.47
CA PHE A 156 -8.27 5.38 4.89
C PHE A 156 -8.06 5.20 6.41
N ALA A 157 -6.92 5.63 6.96
CA ALA A 157 -6.66 5.59 8.39
C ALA A 157 -7.59 6.51 9.20
N TYR A 158 -7.95 7.67 8.66
CA TYR A 158 -8.88 8.59 9.28
C TYR A 158 -10.27 7.98 9.46
N HIS A 159 -10.74 7.23 8.47
CA HIS A 159 -12.06 6.60 8.47
C HIS A 159 -12.12 5.23 9.17
N ASN A 160 -10.98 4.56 9.38
CA ASN A 160 -10.90 3.24 10.00
C ASN A 160 -9.99 3.25 11.25
N PRO A 161 -10.38 3.99 12.31
CA PRO A 161 -9.54 4.19 13.50
C PRO A 161 -9.35 2.93 14.35
N GLU A 162 -10.11 1.87 14.09
CA GLU A 162 -10.01 0.58 14.76
C GLU A 162 -8.83 -0.27 14.26
N LEU A 163 -8.29 0.06 13.09
CA LEU A 163 -7.14 -0.64 12.52
C LEU A 163 -5.81 -0.04 13.02
N PHE A 164 -4.74 -0.81 12.90
CA PHE A 164 -3.38 -0.42 13.28
C PHE A 164 -2.56 -0.10 12.05
N TYR A 165 -1.80 1.00 12.11
CA TYR A 165 -1.08 1.54 10.97
C TYR A 165 0.39 1.77 11.28
N GLY A 166 1.23 1.62 10.26
CA GLY A 166 2.61 2.05 10.25
C GLY A 166 3.00 2.56 8.87
N LEU A 167 3.92 3.51 8.82
CA LEU A 167 4.47 4.06 7.60
C LEU A 167 6.00 3.97 7.67
N LEU A 168 6.58 3.06 6.91
CA LEU A 168 8.03 2.96 6.78
C LEU A 168 8.49 4.02 5.78
N LYS A 169 9.37 4.91 6.23
CA LYS A 169 9.96 5.96 5.37
C LYS A 169 11.15 5.41 4.58
N ILE A 170 10.91 4.41 3.76
CA ILE A 170 11.88 3.74 2.89
C ILE A 170 11.20 3.43 1.56
N ASP A 171 11.97 3.33 0.49
CA ASP A 171 11.50 2.92 -0.83
C ASP A 171 10.18 3.62 -1.24
N THR A 172 10.20 4.96 -1.25
CA THR A 172 9.01 5.80 -1.55
C THR A 172 7.83 5.65 -0.58
N GLY A 173 8.05 5.01 0.55
CA GLY A 173 7.08 4.83 1.62
C GLY A 173 6.26 3.55 1.51
N ILE A 174 6.34 2.73 2.56
CA ILE A 174 5.57 1.51 2.69
C ILE A 174 4.54 1.68 3.79
N GLY A 175 3.28 1.79 3.41
CA GLY A 175 2.15 1.77 4.33
C GLY A 175 1.83 0.36 4.77
N ILE A 176 1.60 0.15 6.06
CA ILE A 176 1.22 -1.13 6.66
C ILE A 176 -0.08 -0.95 7.43
N ILE A 177 -1.02 -1.85 7.23
CA ILE A 177 -2.33 -1.87 7.88
C ILE A 177 -2.54 -3.26 8.47
N SER A 178 -3.03 -3.34 9.70
CA SER A 178 -3.38 -4.61 10.36
C SER A 178 -4.65 -4.48 11.20
N LYS A 179 -5.47 -5.54 11.24
CA LYS A 179 -6.60 -5.64 12.16
C LYS A 179 -6.15 -5.94 13.59
N LEU A 180 -5.00 -6.58 13.77
CA LEU A 180 -4.41 -6.82 15.07
C LEU A 180 -3.27 -5.87 15.36
N GLN A 181 -3.10 -5.55 16.62
CA GLN A 181 -1.94 -4.80 17.07
C GLN A 181 -0.67 -5.64 16.88
N ILE A 182 0.18 -5.17 15.98
CA ILE A 182 1.54 -5.68 15.76
C ILE A 182 2.50 -4.66 16.36
N ASN A 183 3.60 -5.13 16.94
CA ASN A 183 4.61 -4.24 17.53
C ASN A 183 5.12 -3.24 16.46
N GLY A 184 5.08 -1.96 16.82
CA GLY A 184 5.42 -0.85 15.92
C GLY A 184 4.25 -0.28 15.12
N LEU A 185 3.06 -0.90 15.12
CA LEU A 185 1.86 -0.32 14.54
C LEU A 185 1.00 0.32 15.63
N HIS A 186 0.37 1.46 15.31
CA HIS A 186 -0.50 2.20 16.20
C HIS A 186 -1.80 2.60 15.50
N ASN A 187 -2.81 2.94 16.28
CA ASN A 187 -4.09 3.48 15.81
C ASN A 187 -4.41 4.87 16.40
N HIS A 188 -3.44 5.50 17.04
CA HIS A 188 -3.59 6.80 17.66
C HIS A 188 -2.86 7.86 16.83
N PHE A 189 -3.63 8.72 16.15
CA PHE A 189 -3.13 9.80 15.31
C PHE A 189 -3.85 11.10 15.65
N ASN A 190 -3.24 12.22 15.27
CA ASN A 190 -3.88 13.51 15.39
C ASN A 190 -4.94 13.66 14.29
N LYS A 191 -6.19 13.37 14.65
CA LYS A 191 -7.35 13.42 13.75
C LYS A 191 -7.56 14.81 13.13
N ASP A 192 -7.28 15.89 13.87
CA ASP A 192 -7.42 17.24 13.35
C ASP A 192 -6.40 17.48 12.23
N LYS A 193 -5.14 17.08 12.43
CA LYS A 193 -4.10 17.20 11.40
C LYS A 193 -4.36 16.30 10.19
N GLN A 194 -4.92 15.10 10.38
CA GLN A 194 -5.37 14.28 9.25
C GLN A 194 -6.46 14.99 8.46
N LYS A 195 -7.48 15.54 9.14
CA LYS A 195 -8.55 16.30 8.52
C LYS A 195 -8.03 17.55 7.80
N ASP A 196 -7.10 18.28 8.40
CA ASP A 196 -6.51 19.46 7.78
C ASP A 196 -5.75 19.12 6.49
N LEU A 197 -5.05 17.98 6.44
CA LEU A 197 -4.42 17.50 5.22
C LEU A 197 -5.45 17.26 4.11
N LEU A 198 -6.55 16.58 4.42
CA LEU A 198 -7.61 16.29 3.45
C LEU A 198 -8.26 17.58 2.96
N LEU A 199 -8.58 18.51 3.85
CA LEU A 199 -9.11 19.83 3.50
C LEU A 199 -8.11 20.66 2.67
N CYS A 200 -6.81 20.57 2.97
CA CYS A 200 -5.77 21.21 2.17
C CYS A 200 -5.81 20.75 0.71
N ARG A 201 -5.95 19.45 0.50
CA ARG A 201 -6.10 18.87 -0.85
C ARG A 201 -7.37 19.35 -1.54
N GLU A 202 -8.52 19.25 -0.87
CA GLU A 202 -9.84 19.63 -1.42
C GLU A 202 -9.89 21.09 -1.84
N ASN A 203 -9.25 21.96 -1.08
CA ASN A 203 -9.21 23.40 -1.31
C ASN A 203 -8.10 23.84 -2.28
N GLY A 204 -7.40 22.90 -2.94
CA GLY A 204 -6.34 23.21 -3.90
C GLY A 204 -5.06 23.76 -3.27
N GLY A 205 -4.81 23.46 -2.00
CA GLY A 205 -3.57 23.80 -1.30
C GLY A 205 -2.39 22.91 -1.71
N ASP A 206 -1.35 22.86 -0.87
CA ASP A 206 -0.19 21.98 -1.06
C ASP A 206 -0.18 20.86 0.01
N PRO A 207 -0.86 19.73 -0.23
CA PRO A 207 -0.94 18.64 0.72
C PRO A 207 0.42 17.99 0.98
N TYR A 208 1.32 17.96 0.00
CA TYR A 208 2.67 17.42 0.19
C TYR A 208 3.49 18.23 1.20
N LYS A 209 3.47 19.55 1.09
CA LYS A 209 4.13 20.43 2.07
C LYS A 209 3.56 20.21 3.45
N TYR A 210 2.24 20.24 3.58
CA TYR A 210 1.55 20.03 4.86
C TYR A 210 1.91 18.66 5.47
N PHE A 211 1.92 17.61 4.65
CA PHE A 211 2.30 16.27 5.08
C PHE A 211 3.75 16.19 5.56
N CYS A 212 4.70 16.75 4.81
CA CYS A 212 6.11 16.75 5.22
C CYS A 212 6.34 17.43 6.58
N GLU A 213 5.63 18.54 6.83
CA GLU A 213 5.73 19.30 8.08
C GLU A 213 5.08 18.58 9.28
N ASN A 214 4.07 17.75 9.04
CA ASN A 214 3.23 17.15 10.08
C ASN A 214 3.20 15.60 10.07
N SER A 215 4.02 14.95 9.26
CA SER A 215 3.91 13.49 8.99
C SER A 215 3.94 12.63 10.25
N LYS A 216 4.73 13.00 11.27
CA LYS A 216 4.83 12.25 12.53
C LYS A 216 3.56 12.30 13.39
N ASP A 217 2.77 13.36 13.26
CA ASP A 217 1.51 13.51 13.99
C ASP A 217 0.33 12.93 13.21
N ILE A 218 0.42 12.98 11.86
CA ILE A 218 -0.61 12.49 10.94
C ILE A 218 -0.60 10.98 10.87
N MET A 219 0.59 10.36 10.92
CA MET A 219 0.77 8.93 10.74
C MET A 219 1.92 8.41 11.60
N ASN A 220 1.82 7.16 12.00
CA ASN A 220 2.91 6.46 12.68
C ASN A 220 4.07 6.19 11.70
N VAL A 221 4.99 7.15 11.62
CA VAL A 221 6.20 7.00 10.82
C VAL A 221 7.21 6.14 11.57
N ILE A 222 7.36 4.92 11.13
CA ILE A 222 8.36 3.97 11.65
C ILE A 222 9.69 4.31 10.98
N GLY A 223 10.55 5.01 11.72
CA GLY A 223 11.91 5.31 11.27
C GLY A 223 12.86 4.19 11.65
N PHE A 224 13.78 3.87 10.75
CA PHE A 224 15.02 3.19 11.14
C PHE A 224 15.93 4.27 11.74
N TYR A 225 16.00 4.36 13.06
CA TYR A 225 16.98 5.19 13.78
C TYR A 225 18.27 4.42 13.98
#